data_95759bdbe361425656870f8842f69739
#
_entry.id   95759bdbe361425656870f8842f69739
#
_cell.length_a   1.000
_cell.length_b   1.000
_cell.length_c   1.000
_cell.angle_alpha   90.00
_cell.angle_beta   90.00
_cell.angle_gamma   90.00
#
_symmetry.space_group_name_H-M   'P 1'
#
loop_
_entity.id
_entity.type
_entity.pdbx_description
1 polymer ?
#
loop_
_entity_poly.entity_id
_entity_poly.type
_entity_poly.pdbx_seq_one_letter_code
_entity_poly.pdbx_strand_id
1 'polypeptide(L)'
;MRDSIDVIMPVSNGDTSSFAGFSLDMTYFENNGKHYVIWAEIKGDSSLFMAEIDPKEPWKLTSKPIMLTKPEYSWELVNNRVNEGAAVLKTKDKVYVFFSASGTGSEYCVGRLEADINADLMNISSWKKLDKPVLQTADLTEGAGPGHNSFVTDENGDLLIVYHARPSSHSSGKCGTYHKDPLYDPCRHTRIGRVMFTAGGEPVINICGDAEFASGSKEVTATVIVK
;
A
#
# COMPACT_ATOMS: atom_id res chain seq x y z
N MET A 1 14.17 6.38 27.78
CA MET A 1 12.85 6.05 27.17
C MET A 1 12.12 7.38 27.04
N ARG A 2 11.68 7.76 25.85
CA ARG A 2 10.73 8.87 25.71
C ARG A 2 9.36 8.29 26.02
N ASP A 3 8.63 8.95 26.90
CA ASP A 3 7.22 8.60 27.12
C ASP A 3 6.47 8.73 25.82
N SER A 4 5.67 7.71 25.47
CA SER A 4 4.77 7.79 24.34
C SER A 4 3.74 8.89 24.64
N ILE A 5 3.77 9.95 23.87
CA ILE A 5 2.72 10.98 23.90
C ILE A 5 1.64 10.48 22.94
N ASP A 6 0.47 10.18 23.43
CA ASP A 6 -0.70 9.95 22.59
C ASP A 6 -1.01 11.26 21.84
N VAL A 7 -0.65 11.28 20.56
CA VAL A 7 -0.98 12.42 19.70
C VAL A 7 -2.43 12.25 19.27
N ILE A 8 -3.33 12.89 19.98
CA ILE A 8 -4.71 13.06 19.54
C ILE A 8 -4.70 14.14 18.48
N MET A 9 -4.98 13.78 17.22
CA MET A 9 -5.15 14.77 16.16
C MET A 9 -6.51 15.44 16.28
N PRO A 10 -6.61 16.69 16.77
CA PRO A 10 -7.89 17.40 16.81
C PRO A 10 -8.33 17.71 15.37
N VAL A 11 -9.55 17.37 15.05
CA VAL A 11 -10.16 17.69 13.76
C VAL A 11 -10.61 19.13 13.77
N SER A 12 -9.98 19.99 12.99
CA SER A 12 -10.25 21.44 12.98
C SER A 12 -11.62 21.81 12.40
N ASN A 13 -12.31 20.87 11.76
CA ASN A 13 -13.61 21.09 11.10
C ASN A 13 -14.83 20.62 11.90
N GLY A 14 -14.64 20.27 13.19
CA GLY A 14 -15.72 19.79 14.07
C GLY A 14 -16.15 18.33 13.83
N ASP A 15 -15.44 17.56 13.00
CA ASP A 15 -15.66 16.14 12.87
C ASP A 15 -15.01 15.40 14.06
N THR A 16 -15.82 14.79 14.90
CA THR A 16 -15.36 13.99 16.06
C THR A 16 -15.31 12.49 15.75
N SER A 17 -15.60 12.10 14.52
CA SER A 17 -15.65 10.69 14.11
C SER A 17 -14.32 10.11 13.67
N SER A 18 -13.34 10.95 13.32
CA SER A 18 -12.02 10.52 12.91
C SER A 18 -11.17 10.11 14.09
N PHE A 19 -10.37 9.06 13.92
CA PHE A 19 -9.54 8.48 14.98
C PHE A 19 -10.34 8.05 16.24
N ALA A 20 -11.64 7.83 16.07
CA ALA A 20 -12.51 7.36 17.16
C ALA A 20 -12.34 5.85 17.42
N GLY A 21 -11.84 5.11 16.44
CA GLY A 21 -11.47 3.71 16.53
C GLY A 21 -9.95 3.49 16.58
N PHE A 22 -9.54 2.23 16.53
CA PHE A 22 -8.12 1.89 16.41
C PHE A 22 -7.63 2.34 15.03
N SER A 23 -6.67 3.26 15.01
CA SER A 23 -6.11 3.86 13.80
C SER A 23 -4.61 3.59 13.71
N LEU A 24 -4.10 3.30 12.50
CA LEU A 24 -2.71 2.92 12.26
C LEU A 24 -2.25 3.28 10.84
N ASP A 25 -0.98 3.06 10.57
CA ASP A 25 -0.36 3.11 9.23
C ASP A 25 -0.58 4.45 8.50
N MET A 26 -0.42 5.56 9.22
CA MET A 26 -0.56 6.87 8.59
C MET A 26 0.58 7.13 7.63
N THR A 27 0.25 7.51 6.40
CA THR A 27 1.18 8.00 5.39
C THR A 27 0.83 9.41 4.96
N TYR A 28 1.83 10.16 4.54
CA TYR A 28 1.72 11.52 4.06
C TYR A 28 2.14 11.62 2.60
N PHE A 29 1.47 12.48 1.84
CA PHE A 29 1.92 12.89 0.52
C PHE A 29 1.45 14.32 0.18
N GLU A 30 2.14 14.92 -0.77
CA GLU A 30 1.78 16.22 -1.33
C GLU A 30 1.36 16.02 -2.79
N ASN A 31 0.35 16.75 -3.25
CA ASN A 31 -0.04 16.81 -4.65
C ASN A 31 -0.58 18.20 -5.01
N ASN A 32 0.01 18.82 -6.01
CA ASN A 32 -0.39 20.15 -6.52
C ASN A 32 -0.52 21.21 -5.40
N GLY A 33 0.44 21.25 -4.46
CA GLY A 33 0.47 22.20 -3.35
C GLY A 33 -0.53 21.92 -2.23
N LYS A 34 -1.27 20.83 -2.32
CA LYS A 34 -2.11 20.32 -1.22
C LYS A 34 -1.42 19.17 -0.51
N HIS A 35 -1.63 19.07 0.79
CA HIS A 35 -1.00 18.09 1.65
C HIS A 35 -2.05 17.15 2.22
N TYR A 36 -1.77 15.84 2.15
CA TYR A 36 -2.72 14.81 2.50
C TYR A 36 -2.11 13.81 3.47
N VAL A 37 -2.97 13.24 4.31
CA VAL A 37 -2.67 12.03 5.09
C VAL A 37 -3.67 10.94 4.75
N ILE A 38 -3.18 9.70 4.68
CA ILE A 38 -4.00 8.49 4.55
C ILE A 38 -3.71 7.63 5.78
N TRP A 39 -4.73 7.03 6.38
CA TRP A 39 -4.59 6.10 7.50
C TRP A 39 -5.60 4.98 7.41
N ALA A 40 -5.31 3.87 8.08
CA ALA A 40 -6.27 2.81 8.30
C ALA A 40 -7.00 3.05 9.62
N GLU A 41 -8.31 2.84 9.66
CA GLU A 41 -9.12 2.95 10.87
C GLU A 41 -10.18 1.83 10.90
N ILE A 42 -10.31 1.19 12.06
CA ILE A 42 -11.30 0.15 12.28
C ILE A 42 -12.64 0.78 12.69
N LYS A 43 -13.60 0.71 11.76
CA LYS A 43 -15.01 1.09 11.96
C LYS A 43 -15.91 -0.04 11.43
N GLY A 44 -15.86 -1.18 12.12
CA GLY A 44 -16.37 -2.45 11.64
C GLY A 44 -15.27 -3.20 10.87
N ASP A 45 -15.05 -2.83 9.60
CA ASP A 45 -13.89 -3.26 8.81
C ASP A 45 -12.73 -2.28 9.01
N SER A 46 -11.48 -2.73 8.81
CA SER A 46 -10.34 -1.83 8.66
C SER A 46 -10.38 -1.21 7.26
N SER A 47 -10.53 0.11 7.20
CA SER A 47 -10.73 0.89 5.96
C SER A 47 -9.73 2.03 5.88
N LEU A 48 -9.37 2.46 4.68
CA LEU A 48 -8.52 3.63 4.49
C LEU A 48 -9.34 4.90 4.44
N PHE A 49 -8.89 5.88 5.19
CA PHE A 49 -9.40 7.24 5.20
C PHE A 49 -8.33 8.20 4.73
N MET A 50 -8.75 9.32 4.15
CA MET A 50 -7.88 10.39 3.69
C MET A 50 -8.44 11.75 4.07
N ALA A 51 -7.55 12.69 4.43
CA ALA A 51 -7.89 14.08 4.68
C ALA A 51 -6.75 15.02 4.27
N GLU A 52 -7.07 16.30 4.09
CA GLU A 52 -6.09 17.36 3.93
C GLU A 52 -5.53 17.78 5.29
N ILE A 53 -4.26 18.22 5.30
CA ILE A 53 -3.58 18.81 6.46
C ILE A 53 -2.87 20.10 6.07
N ASP A 54 -2.58 20.95 7.07
CA ASP A 54 -1.60 22.03 6.94
C ASP A 54 -0.21 21.52 7.36
N PRO A 55 0.81 21.55 6.49
CA PRO A 55 2.16 21.10 6.85
C PRO A 55 2.81 21.92 7.99
N LYS A 56 2.28 23.11 8.29
CA LYS A 56 2.71 23.92 9.45
C LYS A 56 2.07 23.46 10.75
N GLU A 57 0.91 22.82 10.68
CA GLU A 57 0.18 22.24 11.80
C GLU A 57 -0.23 20.78 11.48
N PRO A 58 0.74 19.86 11.23
CA PRO A 58 0.47 18.52 10.69
C PRO A 58 -0.34 17.62 11.65
N TRP A 59 -0.56 18.07 12.85
CA TRP A 59 -1.43 17.41 13.84
C TRP A 59 -2.92 17.80 13.72
N LYS A 60 -3.29 18.59 12.71
CA LYS A 60 -4.67 19.03 12.48
C LYS A 60 -5.11 18.66 11.08
N LEU A 61 -6.27 18.02 10.97
CA LEU A 61 -6.95 17.86 9.68
C LEU A 61 -7.58 19.19 9.28
N THR A 62 -7.40 19.60 8.02
CA THR A 62 -8.01 20.82 7.46
C THR A 62 -9.25 20.55 6.62
N SER A 63 -9.54 19.28 6.34
CA SER A 63 -10.76 18.83 5.66
C SER A 63 -11.48 17.75 6.47
N LYS A 64 -12.76 17.51 6.15
CA LYS A 64 -13.44 16.29 6.60
C LYS A 64 -12.78 15.09 5.93
N PRO A 65 -12.52 14.00 6.66
CA PRO A 65 -12.04 12.78 6.05
C PRO A 65 -13.05 12.19 5.06
N ILE A 66 -12.51 11.61 3.99
CA ILE A 66 -13.25 10.71 3.12
C ILE A 66 -12.83 9.27 3.38
N MET A 67 -13.74 8.33 3.28
CA MET A 67 -13.40 6.91 3.20
C MET A 67 -12.86 6.65 1.80
N LEU A 68 -11.56 6.44 1.69
CA LEU A 68 -10.87 6.25 0.41
C LEU A 68 -11.15 4.86 -0.17
N THR A 69 -11.12 3.83 0.67
CA THR A 69 -11.49 2.46 0.32
C THR A 69 -11.82 1.64 1.55
N LYS A 70 -12.61 0.59 1.34
CA LYS A 70 -12.91 -0.46 2.32
C LYS A 70 -12.79 -1.83 1.67
N PRO A 71 -12.63 -2.93 2.43
CA PRO A 71 -12.67 -4.27 1.89
C PRO A 71 -14.03 -4.58 1.24
N GLU A 72 -14.04 -4.90 -0.05
CA GLU A 72 -15.28 -5.20 -0.81
C GLU A 72 -15.11 -6.33 -1.83
N TYR A 73 -13.92 -6.49 -2.42
CA TYR A 73 -13.63 -7.59 -3.32
C TYR A 73 -13.30 -8.88 -2.56
N SER A 74 -13.60 -10.02 -3.14
CA SER A 74 -13.38 -11.33 -2.49
C SER A 74 -11.94 -11.55 -2.00
N TRP A 75 -10.96 -11.01 -2.73
CA TRP A 75 -9.54 -11.11 -2.37
C TRP A 75 -9.15 -10.21 -1.18
N GLU A 76 -10.01 -9.28 -0.76
CA GLU A 76 -9.78 -8.41 0.41
C GLU A 76 -10.45 -8.94 1.68
N LEU A 77 -11.20 -10.03 1.58
CA LEU A 77 -12.08 -10.53 2.64
C LEU A 77 -11.63 -11.87 3.23
N VAL A 78 -10.46 -12.36 2.81
CA VAL A 78 -9.96 -13.67 3.25
C VAL A 78 -9.38 -13.56 4.65
N ASN A 79 -9.94 -14.34 5.59
CA ASN A 79 -9.62 -14.39 7.01
C ASN A 79 -9.90 -13.08 7.78
N ASN A 80 -9.57 -11.93 7.25
CA ASN A 80 -9.83 -10.62 7.85
C ASN A 80 -10.33 -9.62 6.78
N ARG A 81 -11.15 -8.68 7.22
CA ARG A 81 -11.71 -7.61 6.38
C ARG A 81 -10.87 -6.35 6.59
N VAL A 82 -9.76 -6.25 5.84
CA VAL A 82 -8.73 -5.26 6.06
C VAL A 82 -8.31 -4.59 4.76
N ASN A 83 -8.24 -3.25 4.79
CA ASN A 83 -7.39 -2.42 3.94
C ASN A 83 -6.51 -1.57 4.86
N GLU A 84 -5.19 -1.67 4.73
CA GLU A 84 -4.21 -1.02 5.60
C GLU A 84 -2.89 -0.71 4.86
N GLY A 85 -1.91 -0.13 5.53
CA GLY A 85 -0.54 0.02 5.04
C GLY A 85 -0.45 0.80 3.73
N ALA A 86 -1.15 1.94 3.63
CA ALA A 86 -1.17 2.76 2.42
C ALA A 86 0.21 3.32 2.08
N ALA A 87 0.63 3.21 0.81
CA ALA A 87 1.82 3.84 0.26
C ALA A 87 1.48 4.55 -1.05
N VAL A 88 1.98 5.78 -1.22
CA VAL A 88 1.64 6.61 -2.37
C VAL A 88 2.78 6.62 -3.37
N LEU A 89 2.45 6.43 -4.64
CA LEU A 89 3.34 6.61 -5.78
C LEU A 89 2.71 7.61 -6.74
N LYS A 90 3.50 8.59 -7.18
CA LYS A 90 3.06 9.56 -8.20
C LYS A 90 3.85 9.38 -9.48
N THR A 91 3.14 9.50 -10.60
CA THR A 91 3.71 9.68 -11.92
C THR A 91 3.37 11.09 -12.42
N LYS A 92 3.77 11.41 -13.65
CA LYS A 92 3.42 12.71 -14.26
C LYS A 92 1.91 12.89 -14.45
N ASP A 93 1.16 11.79 -14.58
CA ASP A 93 -0.25 11.80 -14.97
C ASP A 93 -1.19 11.30 -13.87
N LYS A 94 -0.69 10.51 -12.92
CA LYS A 94 -1.53 9.85 -11.92
C LYS A 94 -0.94 9.83 -10.51
N VAL A 95 -1.83 9.79 -9.53
CA VAL A 95 -1.55 9.41 -8.15
C VAL A 95 -2.06 7.98 -7.96
N TYR A 96 -1.20 7.12 -7.41
CA TYR A 96 -1.52 5.75 -7.04
C TYR A 96 -1.42 5.60 -5.53
N VAL A 97 -2.39 4.90 -4.94
CA VAL A 97 -2.33 4.45 -3.54
C VAL A 97 -2.30 2.93 -3.55
N PHE A 98 -1.19 2.36 -3.14
CA PHE A 98 -1.04 0.93 -2.90
C PHE A 98 -1.40 0.66 -1.45
N PHE A 99 -2.12 -0.42 -1.21
CA PHE A 99 -2.57 -0.78 0.14
C PHE A 99 -2.56 -2.30 0.32
N SER A 100 -2.46 -2.74 1.55
CA SER A 100 -2.50 -4.17 1.87
C SER A 100 -3.90 -4.60 2.25
N ALA A 101 -4.23 -5.85 1.96
CA ALA A 101 -5.56 -6.38 2.18
C ALA A 101 -5.55 -7.83 2.68
N SER A 102 -6.68 -8.24 3.23
CA SER A 102 -6.94 -9.56 3.80
C SER A 102 -6.22 -9.84 5.12
N GLY A 103 -6.27 -11.06 5.60
CA GLY A 103 -5.50 -11.52 6.76
C GLY A 103 -4.00 -11.52 6.47
N THR A 104 -3.20 -11.52 7.53
CA THR A 104 -1.72 -11.47 7.42
C THR A 104 -1.08 -12.82 7.09
N GLY A 105 -1.88 -13.82 6.68
CA GLY A 105 -1.43 -15.14 6.22
C GLY A 105 -0.87 -15.12 4.79
N SER A 106 -1.00 -16.24 4.09
CA SER A 106 -0.64 -16.36 2.66
C SER A 106 -1.56 -15.56 1.73
N GLU A 107 -2.73 -15.19 2.22
CA GLU A 107 -3.72 -14.36 1.55
C GLU A 107 -3.40 -12.87 1.56
N TYR A 108 -2.45 -12.43 2.38
CA TYR A 108 -2.02 -11.03 2.41
C TYR A 108 -1.51 -10.60 1.03
N CYS A 109 -1.98 -9.47 0.56
CA CYS A 109 -1.72 -9.03 -0.80
C CYS A 109 -1.78 -7.50 -0.90
N VAL A 110 -1.36 -6.97 -2.03
CA VAL A 110 -1.37 -5.53 -2.31
C VAL A 110 -2.42 -5.20 -3.35
N GLY A 111 -3.31 -4.26 -3.02
CA GLY A 111 -4.26 -3.62 -3.92
C GLY A 111 -3.78 -2.26 -4.39
N ARG A 112 -4.51 -1.65 -5.34
CA ARG A 112 -4.18 -0.33 -5.88
C ARG A 112 -5.43 0.50 -6.16
N LEU A 113 -5.37 1.76 -5.75
CA LEU A 113 -6.24 2.84 -6.20
C LEU A 113 -5.48 3.74 -7.15
N GLU A 114 -6.16 4.39 -8.07
CA GLU A 114 -5.58 5.39 -8.98
C GLU A 114 -6.52 6.57 -9.19
N ALA A 115 -5.94 7.77 -9.33
CA ALA A 115 -6.63 9.00 -9.70
C ALA A 115 -5.77 9.81 -10.67
N ASP A 116 -6.38 10.66 -11.49
CA ASP A 116 -5.65 11.66 -12.28
C ASP A 116 -4.89 12.61 -11.34
N ILE A 117 -3.68 12.99 -11.71
CA ILE A 117 -2.82 13.87 -10.91
C ILE A 117 -3.45 15.25 -10.64
N ASN A 118 -4.33 15.71 -11.55
CA ASN A 118 -5.00 17.00 -11.48
C ASN A 118 -6.44 16.91 -10.96
N ALA A 119 -6.91 15.69 -10.61
CA ALA A 119 -8.25 15.53 -10.07
C ALA A 119 -8.37 16.11 -8.65
N ASP A 120 -9.59 16.39 -8.24
CA ASP A 120 -9.88 16.62 -6.82
C ASP A 120 -9.78 15.30 -6.06
N LEU A 121 -8.66 15.13 -5.35
CA LEU A 121 -8.38 13.89 -4.61
C LEU A 121 -9.30 13.70 -3.40
N MET A 122 -9.96 14.78 -2.90
CA MET A 122 -10.95 14.67 -1.83
C MET A 122 -12.33 14.25 -2.35
N ASN A 123 -12.52 14.16 -3.65
CA ASN A 123 -13.71 13.58 -4.25
C ASN A 123 -13.49 12.08 -4.50
N ILE A 124 -14.25 11.24 -3.79
CA ILE A 124 -14.13 9.77 -3.92
C ILE A 124 -14.35 9.28 -5.36
N SER A 125 -15.15 9.98 -6.16
CA SER A 125 -15.40 9.63 -7.56
C SER A 125 -14.18 9.84 -8.46
N SER A 126 -13.14 10.54 -7.99
CA SER A 126 -11.86 10.68 -8.71
C SER A 126 -11.01 9.42 -8.64
N TRP A 127 -11.30 8.51 -7.71
CA TRP A 127 -10.52 7.32 -7.45
C TRP A 127 -11.16 6.08 -8.08
N LYS A 128 -10.30 5.30 -8.72
CA LYS A 128 -10.65 3.99 -9.26
C LYS A 128 -9.86 2.93 -8.50
N LYS A 129 -10.56 1.99 -7.89
CA LYS A 129 -9.97 0.79 -7.28
C LYS A 129 -9.87 -0.32 -8.31
N LEU A 130 -8.74 -1.03 -8.35
CA LEU A 130 -8.60 -2.20 -9.17
C LEU A 130 -9.36 -3.39 -8.56
N ASP A 131 -9.96 -4.19 -9.41
CA ASP A 131 -10.76 -5.37 -9.02
C ASP A 131 -9.91 -6.60 -8.68
N LYS A 132 -8.59 -6.52 -8.88
CA LYS A 132 -7.61 -7.58 -8.61
C LYS A 132 -6.43 -7.03 -7.83
N PRO A 133 -5.77 -7.86 -6.99
CA PRO A 133 -4.53 -7.47 -6.35
C PRO A 133 -3.42 -7.27 -7.41
N VAL A 134 -2.49 -6.37 -7.11
CA VAL A 134 -1.33 -6.08 -7.97
C VAL A 134 -0.06 -6.79 -7.51
N LEU A 135 -0.09 -7.40 -6.32
CA LEU A 135 0.95 -8.28 -5.82
C LEU A 135 0.33 -9.26 -4.82
N GLN A 136 0.52 -10.56 -5.02
CA GLN A 136 -0.02 -11.63 -4.18
C GLN A 136 0.94 -12.82 -4.14
N THR A 137 0.65 -13.80 -3.31
CA THR A 137 1.48 -15.00 -3.15
C THR A 137 1.79 -15.71 -4.47
N ALA A 138 0.82 -15.78 -5.39
CA ALA A 138 1.00 -16.41 -6.69
C ALA A 138 2.01 -15.71 -7.61
N ASP A 139 2.31 -14.43 -7.35
CA ASP A 139 3.27 -13.64 -8.13
C ASP A 139 4.72 -13.83 -7.65
N LEU A 140 4.91 -14.47 -6.49
CA LEU A 140 6.22 -14.67 -5.91
C LEU A 140 6.83 -16.01 -6.35
N THR A 141 8.11 -15.98 -6.78
CA THR A 141 8.88 -17.21 -7.02
C THR A 141 9.13 -17.99 -5.74
N GLU A 142 9.28 -17.28 -4.64
CA GLU A 142 9.43 -17.83 -3.29
C GLU A 142 8.80 -16.90 -2.28
N GLY A 143 7.97 -17.45 -1.41
CA GLY A 143 7.35 -16.72 -0.32
C GLY A 143 5.84 -16.70 -0.38
N ALA A 144 5.24 -16.06 0.62
CA ALA A 144 3.80 -15.94 0.76
C ALA A 144 3.43 -14.66 1.52
N GLY A 145 2.24 -14.16 1.22
CA GLY A 145 1.66 -13.01 1.91
C GLY A 145 2.46 -11.72 1.75
N PRO A 146 2.71 -11.25 0.50
CA PRO A 146 3.39 -9.98 0.27
C PRO A 146 2.48 -8.80 0.66
N GLY A 147 3.06 -7.80 1.33
CA GLY A 147 2.30 -6.61 1.66
C GLY A 147 3.08 -5.59 2.48
N HIS A 148 2.34 -4.60 2.98
CA HIS A 148 2.81 -3.47 3.77
C HIS A 148 4.00 -2.78 3.12
N ASN A 149 3.79 -2.37 1.87
CA ASN A 149 4.83 -1.88 1.00
C ASN A 149 5.12 -0.39 1.18
N SER A 150 6.32 -0.01 0.75
CA SER A 150 6.74 1.37 0.52
C SER A 150 7.53 1.48 -0.78
N PHE A 151 7.81 2.71 -1.22
CA PHE A 151 8.60 2.96 -2.42
C PHE A 151 9.84 3.78 -2.08
N VAL A 152 10.93 3.50 -2.77
CA VAL A 152 12.21 4.21 -2.65
C VAL A 152 12.88 4.26 -4.01
N THR A 153 13.64 5.31 -4.25
CA THR A 153 14.51 5.42 -5.44
C THR A 153 15.93 5.10 -4.98
N ASP A 154 16.58 4.18 -5.69
CA ASP A 154 17.98 3.83 -5.41
C ASP A 154 18.98 4.88 -5.96
N GLU A 155 20.26 4.65 -5.75
CA GLU A 155 21.34 5.54 -6.19
C GLU A 155 21.47 5.65 -7.72
N ASN A 156 20.88 4.72 -8.46
CA ASN A 156 20.85 4.72 -9.93
C ASN A 156 19.63 5.44 -10.51
N GLY A 157 18.71 5.83 -9.63
CA GLY A 157 17.43 6.43 -10.00
C GLY A 157 16.35 5.40 -10.35
N ASP A 158 16.56 4.12 -10.05
CA ASP A 158 15.57 3.07 -10.23
C ASP A 158 14.54 3.11 -9.10
N LEU A 159 13.28 3.04 -9.45
CA LEU A 159 12.19 2.96 -8.47
C LEU A 159 12.04 1.53 -7.96
N LEU A 160 12.09 1.38 -6.65
CA LEU A 160 11.96 0.10 -5.97
C LEU A 160 10.70 0.08 -5.10
N ILE A 161 10.08 -1.09 -5.01
CA ILE A 161 9.10 -1.43 -3.99
C ILE A 161 9.79 -2.22 -2.89
N VAL A 162 9.59 -1.81 -1.64
CA VAL A 162 10.02 -2.53 -0.44
C VAL A 162 8.77 -3.07 0.24
N TYR A 163 8.70 -4.35 0.48
CA TYR A 163 7.55 -5.02 1.09
C TYR A 163 8.02 -6.17 1.98
N HIS A 164 7.15 -6.77 2.76
CA HIS A 164 7.48 -8.01 3.46
C HIS A 164 6.77 -9.21 2.82
N ALA A 165 7.40 -10.37 2.94
CA ALA A 165 6.78 -11.66 2.65
C ALA A 165 7.45 -12.75 3.48
N ARG A 166 6.70 -13.83 3.79
CA ARG A 166 7.24 -15.00 4.47
C ARG A 166 7.94 -15.92 3.47
N PRO A 167 8.99 -16.64 3.88
CA PRO A 167 9.54 -17.73 3.08
C PRO A 167 8.48 -18.83 2.88
N SER A 168 8.50 -19.52 1.75
CA SER A 168 7.58 -20.64 1.47
C SER A 168 7.71 -21.79 2.48
N SER A 169 8.92 -22.00 3.03
CA SER A 169 9.18 -22.98 4.11
C SER A 169 8.42 -22.68 5.39
N HIS A 170 7.97 -21.46 5.57
CA HIS A 170 7.27 -21.01 6.77
C HIS A 170 5.81 -21.45 6.80
N SER A 171 5.13 -21.41 5.65
CA SER A 171 3.75 -21.88 5.52
C SER A 171 3.61 -23.40 5.75
N SER A 172 4.72 -24.13 5.69
CA SER A 172 4.78 -25.57 5.98
C SER A 172 5.11 -25.90 7.44
N GLY A 173 5.24 -24.91 8.34
CA GLY A 173 5.61 -25.09 9.74
C GLY A 173 7.04 -25.58 9.96
N LYS A 174 7.89 -25.52 8.94
CA LYS A 174 9.28 -26.02 9.00
C LYS A 174 10.30 -24.99 9.49
N CYS A 175 9.88 -23.75 9.71
CA CYS A 175 10.76 -22.72 10.27
C CYS A 175 10.73 -22.82 11.81
N GLY A 176 11.88 -22.86 12.44
CA GLY A 176 12.01 -22.99 13.90
C GLY A 176 11.46 -21.81 14.70
N THR A 177 11.14 -20.70 14.03
CA THR A 177 10.55 -19.50 14.61
C THR A 177 9.07 -19.31 14.25
N TYR A 178 8.46 -20.34 13.64
CA TYR A 178 7.06 -20.31 13.24
C TYR A 178 6.14 -19.90 14.38
N HIS A 179 5.27 -18.92 14.14
CA HIS A 179 4.19 -18.55 15.05
C HIS A 179 2.85 -18.94 14.42
N LYS A 180 1.97 -19.56 15.22
CA LYS A 180 0.64 -20.03 14.75
C LYS A 180 -0.21 -18.88 14.23
N ASP A 181 -0.15 -17.71 14.88
CA ASP A 181 -0.81 -16.50 14.42
C ASP A 181 0.13 -15.77 13.44
N PRO A 182 -0.26 -15.61 12.17
CA PRO A 182 0.57 -14.95 11.16
C PRO A 182 0.95 -13.52 11.50
N LEU A 183 0.14 -12.80 12.29
CA LEU A 183 0.42 -11.43 12.70
C LEU A 183 1.72 -11.34 13.53
N TYR A 184 1.96 -12.32 14.38
CA TYR A 184 3.13 -12.37 15.29
C TYR A 184 4.29 -13.19 14.73
N ASP A 185 4.19 -13.62 13.48
CA ASP A 185 5.25 -14.40 12.85
C ASP A 185 6.48 -13.52 12.58
N PRO A 186 7.65 -13.80 13.21
CA PRO A 186 8.85 -12.99 13.05
C PRO A 186 9.50 -13.14 11.67
N CYS A 187 9.06 -14.09 10.86
CA CYS A 187 9.63 -14.37 9.54
C CYS A 187 8.96 -13.62 8.38
N ARG A 188 8.28 -12.53 8.65
CA ARG A 188 7.90 -11.57 7.63
C ARG A 188 9.13 -10.73 7.25
N HIS A 189 9.97 -11.28 6.35
CA HIS A 189 11.22 -10.66 5.95
C HIS A 189 11.00 -9.59 4.90
N THR A 190 11.84 -8.55 4.96
CA THR A 190 11.90 -7.52 3.91
C THR A 190 12.28 -8.13 2.57
N ARG A 191 11.55 -7.73 1.54
CA ARG A 191 11.79 -8.02 0.12
C ARG A 191 11.90 -6.71 -0.64
N ILE A 192 12.67 -6.72 -1.69
CA ILE A 192 12.86 -5.57 -2.58
C ILE A 192 12.60 -6.05 -4.00
N GLY A 193 11.76 -5.30 -4.72
CA GLY A 193 11.49 -5.51 -6.13
C GLY A 193 11.66 -4.21 -6.91
N ARG A 194 11.94 -4.32 -8.22
CA ARG A 194 11.95 -3.15 -9.10
C ARG A 194 10.53 -2.83 -9.54
N VAL A 195 10.16 -1.55 -9.53
CA VAL A 195 8.92 -1.08 -10.14
C VAL A 195 9.19 -0.81 -11.62
N MET A 196 8.45 -1.49 -12.48
CA MET A 196 8.46 -1.27 -13.92
C MET A 196 7.24 -0.45 -14.33
N PHE A 197 7.23 0.04 -15.54
CA PHE A 197 6.08 0.78 -16.08
C PHE A 197 5.64 0.17 -17.41
N THR A 198 4.34 0.04 -17.60
CA THR A 198 3.76 -0.31 -18.91
C THR A 198 4.02 0.79 -19.92
N ALA A 199 3.80 0.52 -21.21
CA ALA A 199 3.84 1.53 -22.25
C ALA A 199 2.86 2.69 -21.99
N GLY A 200 1.77 2.46 -21.26
CA GLY A 200 0.80 3.46 -20.81
C GLY A 200 1.22 4.23 -19.55
N GLY A 201 2.40 3.94 -18.96
CA GLY A 201 2.89 4.61 -17.75
C GLY A 201 2.30 4.10 -16.44
N GLU A 202 1.65 2.93 -16.45
CA GLU A 202 1.14 2.31 -15.22
C GLU A 202 2.25 1.53 -14.49
N PRO A 203 2.36 1.67 -13.16
CA PRO A 203 3.36 0.93 -12.39
C PRO A 203 3.02 -0.56 -12.31
N VAL A 204 4.02 -1.39 -12.53
CA VAL A 204 3.99 -2.85 -12.42
C VAL A 204 4.96 -3.26 -11.34
N ILE A 205 4.45 -3.89 -10.28
CA ILE A 205 5.22 -4.33 -9.12
C ILE A 205 5.36 -5.86 -9.03
N ASN A 206 4.57 -6.57 -9.80
CA ASN A 206 4.71 -8.00 -10.05
C ASN A 206 5.24 -8.20 -11.47
N ILE A 207 6.36 -8.85 -11.62
CA ILE A 207 6.89 -9.18 -12.94
C ILE A 207 6.22 -10.48 -13.38
N CYS A 208 5.01 -10.43 -13.94
CA CYS A 208 4.49 -11.55 -14.71
C CYS A 208 4.74 -11.33 -16.20
N GLY A 209 5.14 -12.42 -16.87
CA GLY A 209 5.82 -12.44 -18.15
C GLY A 209 5.11 -11.87 -19.39
N ASP A 210 3.91 -11.33 -19.26
CA ASP A 210 3.10 -10.86 -20.39
C ASP A 210 2.87 -9.34 -20.40
N ALA A 211 3.54 -8.60 -19.51
CA ALA A 211 3.39 -7.15 -19.46
C ALA A 211 4.26 -6.46 -20.53
N GLU A 212 3.63 -5.65 -21.36
CA GLU A 212 4.33 -4.81 -22.34
C GLU A 212 4.90 -3.57 -21.64
N PHE A 213 6.23 -3.47 -21.55
CA PHE A 213 6.92 -2.37 -20.86
C PHE A 213 7.18 -1.19 -21.78
N ALA A 214 7.17 0.03 -21.22
CA ALA A 214 7.44 1.25 -21.98
C ALA A 214 8.85 1.21 -22.62
N SER A 215 8.92 1.51 -23.91
CA SER A 215 10.19 1.76 -24.58
C SER A 215 10.82 3.03 -24.00
N GLY A 216 11.93 2.88 -23.27
CA GLY A 216 12.60 3.98 -22.58
C GLY A 216 12.76 3.80 -21.09
N SER A 217 12.19 2.75 -20.50
CA SER A 217 12.69 2.20 -19.24
C SER A 217 14.15 1.85 -19.47
N LYS A 218 15.06 2.47 -18.74
CA LYS A 218 16.50 2.18 -18.82
C LYS A 218 16.69 0.67 -18.76
N GLU A 219 17.46 0.16 -19.70
CA GLU A 219 17.76 -1.24 -19.99
C GLU A 219 17.32 -2.26 -18.94
N VAL A 220 16.23 -2.95 -19.23
CA VAL A 220 15.92 -4.20 -18.55
C VAL A 220 16.82 -5.26 -19.18
N THR A 221 17.89 -5.64 -18.51
CA THR A 221 18.67 -6.79 -18.92
C THR A 221 17.89 -8.06 -18.58
N ALA A 222 17.07 -8.53 -19.51
CA ALA A 222 16.45 -9.84 -19.40
C ALA A 222 17.44 -10.88 -19.90
N THR A 223 17.94 -11.76 -19.03
CA THR A 223 18.68 -12.95 -19.44
C THR A 223 17.68 -14.00 -19.92
N VAL A 224 17.49 -14.09 -21.23
CA VAL A 224 16.66 -15.15 -21.83
C VAL A 224 17.53 -16.40 -21.92
N ILE A 225 17.26 -17.40 -21.08
CA ILE A 225 17.84 -18.74 -21.21
C ILE A 225 16.97 -19.53 -22.16
N VAL A 226 17.40 -19.65 -23.40
CA VAL A 226 16.83 -20.59 -24.38
C VAL A 226 17.38 -21.99 -24.08
N LYS A 227 16.50 -22.92 -23.68
CA LYS A 227 16.83 -24.35 -23.55
C LYS A 227 16.53 -25.09 -24.83
#